data_88005ef8c68ff24daf9ca0a9233ffd12
#
_entry.id   88005ef8c68ff24daf9ca0a9233ffd12
#
_cell.length_a   1.000
_cell.length_b   1.000
_cell.length_c   1.000
_cell.angle_alpha   90.00
_cell.angle_beta   90.00
_cell.angle_gamma   90.00
#
_symmetry.space_group_name_H-M   'P 1'
#
loop_
_entity.id
_entity.type
_entity.pdbx_description
1 polymer ?
#
loop_
_entity_poly.entity_id
_entity_poly.type
_entity_poly.pdbx_seq_one_letter_code
_entity_poly.pdbx_strand_id
1 'polypeptide(L)'
;MRFLYLVFLCGSSLFSVAQAKVSVLTQHNDLNRSGWNNNETLLNHANVTPATFGRIGTFNVDDEVYAQPLIVRYITVGNHTGSVLYVATVNNTVYAFNADDVSNTAYLWKVNLNPQGQRTPNTADLTDAKQGSACGGYYKDFSGQFGIVGTPVIDTTSNTLYVATKTVDNNGNFYDYLNALDLRTGQHKSGSPHLISAQVKGTGGGSVNGVVSYQAKYQNQRPALLLYNNTVYVASASYCDWGPYHGWILGFDAATLTLKYTYNTTPNGWQGGIWTAGQGISVGQDGNLYVVSGNGSTTADNNNVGGRSSSLIKLTQQLSVLDWFTPANYHYLDSLDLDYGSDGVLIIPNSATTVSGSKEGISYVVDYNNMGRYSPANSLVKDTLEFNPNRTGDVHVHGSPVYAKLGGQEFVYGWSESYRLRQFTYQRNTGTFLNTYKQGNRTLDYGMPGAMLSLSSNGEDTSSAIVWACFPTSGNANNSVRPGTLAAYRANDVSKNELWNSDQNPNDVVGMFAKFNEPTVANGKVYVPTFSKSIKVYGVYPSDSVKCISNGTGLLAQYFSNTSSSAPFPATATITKTEPTVNFNWGAGGPAGISTDSFKVRFSGQVQ
;
A
#
# COMPACT_ATOMS: atom_id res chain seq x y z
N MET A 1 19.88 -62.79 -39.45
CA MET A 1 19.19 -62.21 -38.32
C MET A 1 19.72 -60.81 -38.13
N ARG A 2 18.99 -59.79 -38.59
CA ARG A 2 19.37 -58.35 -38.37
C ARG A 2 18.48 -57.85 -37.27
N PHE A 3 19.06 -57.38 -36.15
CA PHE A 3 18.35 -56.72 -35.06
C PHE A 3 18.22 -55.25 -35.40
N LEU A 4 16.98 -54.79 -35.48
CA LEU A 4 16.62 -53.39 -35.63
C LEU A 4 16.47 -52.77 -34.20
N TYR A 5 17.35 -51.82 -33.82
CA TYR A 5 17.17 -51.05 -32.59
C TYR A 5 16.28 -49.86 -32.87
N LEU A 6 15.09 -49.87 -32.28
CA LEU A 6 14.20 -48.71 -32.25
C LEU A 6 14.61 -47.83 -31.08
N VAL A 7 15.15 -46.64 -31.34
CA VAL A 7 15.40 -45.62 -30.35
C VAL A 7 14.12 -44.79 -30.19
N PHE A 8 13.43 -44.96 -29.06
CA PHE A 8 12.35 -44.07 -28.66
C PHE A 8 12.95 -42.77 -28.14
N LEU A 9 12.89 -41.67 -28.91
CA LEU A 9 13.09 -40.33 -28.44
C LEU A 9 11.81 -39.89 -27.70
N CYS A 10 11.84 -39.94 -26.36
CA CYS A 10 10.82 -39.34 -25.53
C CYS A 10 11.04 -37.81 -25.52
N GLY A 11 10.40 -37.14 -26.45
CA GLY A 11 10.35 -35.66 -26.46
C GLY A 11 9.47 -35.19 -25.31
N SER A 12 10.06 -34.80 -24.19
CA SER A 12 9.38 -34.05 -23.15
C SER A 12 9.11 -32.65 -23.68
N SER A 13 7.91 -32.42 -24.24
CA SER A 13 7.39 -31.09 -24.49
C SER A 13 7.20 -30.40 -23.12
N LEU A 14 8.14 -29.54 -22.78
CA LEU A 14 7.96 -28.53 -21.70
C LEU A 14 6.82 -27.61 -22.14
N PHE A 15 5.59 -27.92 -21.74
CA PHE A 15 4.53 -26.93 -21.75
C PHE A 15 4.90 -25.86 -20.76
N SER A 16 5.48 -24.77 -21.23
CA SER A 16 5.52 -23.51 -20.48
C SER A 16 4.07 -23.09 -20.26
N VAL A 17 3.52 -23.39 -19.09
CA VAL A 17 2.25 -22.82 -18.67
C VAL A 17 2.48 -21.33 -18.60
N ALA A 18 1.93 -20.59 -19.57
CA ALA A 18 1.99 -19.14 -19.55
C ALA A 18 1.37 -18.68 -18.22
N GLN A 19 2.20 -18.11 -17.37
CA GLN A 19 1.81 -17.65 -16.04
C GLN A 19 0.65 -16.66 -16.13
N ALA A 20 -0.41 -16.90 -15.39
CA ALA A 20 -1.56 -16.00 -15.32
C ALA A 20 -1.16 -14.72 -14.59
N LYS A 21 -0.95 -13.62 -15.32
CA LYS A 21 -0.70 -12.30 -14.75
C LYS A 21 -1.90 -11.83 -13.92
N VAL A 22 -1.64 -11.08 -12.85
CA VAL A 22 -2.62 -10.57 -11.88
C VAL A 22 -2.89 -9.09 -12.10
N SER A 23 -4.12 -8.66 -11.88
CA SER A 23 -4.49 -7.24 -11.72
C SER A 23 -4.67 -6.90 -10.24
N VAL A 24 -4.31 -5.69 -9.84
CA VAL A 24 -4.65 -5.07 -8.55
C VAL A 24 -5.47 -3.83 -8.87
N LEU A 25 -6.80 -3.92 -8.71
CA LEU A 25 -7.76 -2.94 -9.21
C LEU A 25 -8.31 -2.01 -8.14
N THR A 26 -8.04 -2.33 -6.88
CA THR A 26 -8.49 -1.60 -5.69
C THR A 26 -7.45 -1.73 -4.58
N GLN A 27 -7.50 -0.82 -3.64
CA GLN A 27 -6.64 -0.83 -2.46
C GLN A 27 -6.81 -2.15 -1.68
N HIS A 28 -5.69 -2.71 -1.14
CA HIS A 28 -5.64 -3.99 -0.43
C HIS A 28 -6.23 -5.17 -1.21
N ASN A 29 -6.07 -5.14 -2.55
CA ASN A 29 -6.31 -6.22 -3.52
C ASN A 29 -7.77 -6.61 -3.76
N ASP A 30 -8.64 -6.59 -2.74
CA ASP A 30 -10.01 -7.09 -2.83
C ASP A 30 -11.02 -6.26 -2.02
N LEU A 31 -12.29 -6.63 -2.09
CA LEU A 31 -13.37 -5.94 -1.40
C LEU A 31 -13.40 -6.18 0.12
N ASN A 32 -12.80 -7.26 0.59
CA ASN A 32 -12.64 -7.55 2.01
C ASN A 32 -11.47 -6.77 2.62
N ARG A 33 -10.64 -6.15 1.79
CA ARG A 33 -9.41 -5.45 2.15
C ARG A 33 -8.40 -6.38 2.82
N SER A 34 -8.26 -7.60 2.28
CA SER A 34 -7.37 -8.62 2.84
C SER A 34 -5.88 -8.26 2.70
N GLY A 35 -5.50 -7.40 1.77
CA GLY A 35 -4.10 -7.09 1.46
C GLY A 35 -3.32 -8.26 0.85
N TRP A 36 -4.01 -9.32 0.43
CA TRP A 36 -3.40 -10.57 0.00
C TRP A 36 -3.52 -10.79 -1.51
N ASN A 37 -2.40 -10.79 -2.21
CA ASN A 37 -2.31 -11.35 -3.56
C ASN A 37 -1.99 -12.85 -3.48
N ASN A 38 -3.02 -13.69 -3.58
CA ASN A 38 -2.90 -15.14 -3.52
C ASN A 38 -2.57 -15.81 -4.86
N ASN A 39 -2.22 -15.04 -5.87
CA ASN A 39 -1.86 -15.51 -7.21
C ASN A 39 -0.45 -15.03 -7.63
N GLU A 40 0.41 -14.70 -6.68
CA GLU A 40 1.81 -14.35 -6.95
C GLU A 40 2.64 -15.63 -7.01
N THR A 41 3.07 -16.00 -8.20
CA THR A 41 3.72 -17.30 -8.46
C THR A 41 5.23 -17.18 -8.69
N LEU A 42 5.78 -15.95 -8.76
CA LEU A 42 7.20 -15.72 -9.05
C LEU A 42 8.03 -15.46 -7.80
N LEU A 43 7.49 -14.73 -6.85
CA LEU A 43 8.20 -14.38 -5.61
C LEU A 43 8.01 -15.48 -4.56
N ASN A 44 9.11 -15.92 -3.96
CA ASN A 44 9.12 -16.96 -2.94
C ASN A 44 10.33 -16.83 -2.02
N HIS A 45 10.39 -17.64 -0.95
CA HIS A 45 11.48 -17.58 0.04
C HIS A 45 12.87 -17.90 -0.53
N ALA A 46 12.97 -18.62 -1.68
CA ALA A 46 14.26 -19.00 -2.26
C ALA A 46 14.85 -17.87 -3.12
N ASN A 47 14.00 -16.98 -3.69
CA ASN A 47 14.46 -15.93 -4.59
C ASN A 47 14.31 -14.51 -4.04
N VAL A 48 13.61 -14.31 -2.91
CA VAL A 48 13.59 -13.05 -2.19
C VAL A 48 14.69 -13.07 -1.12
N THR A 49 15.91 -12.86 -1.58
CA THR A 49 17.13 -12.88 -0.73
C THR A 49 18.02 -11.69 -1.08
N PRO A 50 18.95 -11.28 -0.21
CA PRO A 50 19.89 -10.19 -0.51
C PRO A 50 20.70 -10.40 -1.80
N ALA A 51 20.92 -11.66 -2.21
CA ALA A 51 21.68 -11.97 -3.42
C ALA A 51 20.87 -11.88 -4.72
N THR A 52 19.58 -12.13 -4.66
CA THR A 52 18.76 -12.36 -5.85
C THR A 52 17.63 -11.37 -6.05
N PHE A 53 17.32 -10.58 -5.03
CA PHE A 53 16.20 -9.64 -5.02
C PHE A 53 16.66 -8.23 -4.64
N GLY A 54 16.08 -7.22 -5.25
CA GLY A 54 16.29 -5.81 -4.94
C GLY A 54 15.65 -4.89 -5.95
N ARG A 55 16.06 -3.62 -5.98
CA ARG A 55 15.48 -2.62 -6.88
C ARG A 55 15.89 -2.87 -8.34
N ILE A 56 14.88 -3.11 -9.18
CA ILE A 56 15.05 -3.37 -10.62
C ILE A 56 14.63 -2.19 -11.49
N GLY A 57 13.95 -1.17 -10.93
CA GLY A 57 13.52 0.00 -11.68
C GLY A 57 13.01 1.14 -10.82
N THR A 58 12.75 2.28 -11.45
CA THR A 58 12.15 3.45 -10.82
C THR A 58 11.34 4.20 -11.86
N PHE A 59 10.05 4.45 -11.58
CA PHE A 59 9.23 5.36 -12.37
C PHE A 59 9.18 6.72 -11.67
N ASN A 60 9.65 7.77 -12.34
CA ASN A 60 9.60 9.12 -11.82
C ASN A 60 8.27 9.78 -12.16
N VAL A 61 7.73 10.54 -11.22
CA VAL A 61 6.49 11.29 -11.33
C VAL A 61 6.69 12.74 -10.89
N ASP A 62 5.68 13.58 -11.09
CA ASP A 62 5.80 15.03 -10.84
C ASP A 62 5.78 15.40 -9.34
N ASP A 63 5.14 14.59 -8.48
CA ASP A 63 5.06 14.89 -7.06
C ASP A 63 4.93 13.61 -6.21
N GLU A 64 4.72 13.75 -4.90
CA GLU A 64 4.56 12.66 -3.94
C GLU A 64 3.43 11.71 -4.33
N VAL A 65 3.62 10.41 -4.03
CA VAL A 65 2.61 9.38 -4.29
C VAL A 65 2.03 8.92 -2.96
N TYR A 66 0.82 9.37 -2.67
CA TYR A 66 0.08 8.99 -1.46
C TYR A 66 -0.97 7.90 -1.72
N ALA A 67 -1.32 7.66 -2.97
CA ALA A 67 -2.27 6.63 -3.39
C ALA A 67 -1.56 5.32 -3.74
N GLN A 68 -2.14 4.17 -3.39
CA GLN A 68 -1.60 2.87 -3.76
C GLN A 68 -1.54 2.73 -5.29
N PRO A 69 -0.40 2.34 -5.90
CA PRO A 69 -0.32 2.06 -7.33
C PRO A 69 -1.22 0.88 -7.71
N LEU A 70 -1.96 1.00 -8.82
CA LEU A 70 -2.84 -0.05 -9.31
C LEU A 70 -2.31 -0.67 -10.60
N ILE A 71 -2.62 -1.94 -10.84
CA ILE A 71 -2.13 -2.68 -12.02
C ILE A 71 -3.29 -3.33 -12.74
N VAL A 72 -3.34 -3.12 -14.08
CA VAL A 72 -4.21 -3.85 -14.98
C VAL A 72 -3.36 -4.76 -15.86
N ARG A 73 -3.67 -6.05 -15.87
CA ARG A 73 -3.07 -7.02 -16.79
C ARG A 73 -3.73 -7.00 -18.18
N TYR A 74 -2.98 -7.30 -19.22
CA TYR A 74 -3.51 -7.52 -20.58
C TYR A 74 -4.39 -6.39 -21.12
N ILE A 75 -3.92 -5.15 -21.00
CA ILE A 75 -4.57 -3.99 -21.60
C ILE A 75 -3.70 -3.41 -22.72
N THR A 76 -4.34 -2.90 -23.78
CA THR A 76 -3.64 -2.17 -24.84
C THR A 76 -3.73 -0.67 -24.58
N VAL A 77 -2.59 0.00 -24.45
CA VAL A 77 -2.43 1.44 -24.26
C VAL A 77 -1.42 1.95 -25.29
N GLY A 78 -1.88 2.72 -26.27
CA GLY A 78 -1.04 3.10 -27.41
C GLY A 78 -0.50 1.87 -28.14
N ASN A 79 0.81 1.77 -28.25
CA ASN A 79 1.51 0.64 -28.89
C ASN A 79 1.89 -0.48 -27.90
N HIS A 80 1.60 -0.33 -26.61
CA HIS A 80 1.89 -1.35 -25.60
C HIS A 80 0.67 -2.23 -25.37
N THR A 81 0.86 -3.55 -25.43
CA THR A 81 -0.13 -4.55 -25.00
C THR A 81 0.49 -5.41 -23.92
N GLY A 82 -0.03 -5.31 -22.70
CA GLY A 82 0.54 -6.00 -21.53
C GLY A 82 0.01 -5.47 -20.21
N SER A 83 0.83 -5.55 -19.19
CA SER A 83 0.49 -5.01 -17.86
C SER A 83 0.79 -3.51 -17.80
N VAL A 84 -0.15 -2.74 -17.26
CA VAL A 84 -0.02 -1.29 -17.10
C VAL A 84 -0.17 -0.91 -15.64
N LEU A 85 0.79 -0.13 -15.13
CA LEU A 85 0.80 0.45 -13.79
C LEU A 85 0.18 1.85 -13.85
N TYR A 86 -0.84 2.09 -13.05
CA TYR A 86 -1.47 3.40 -12.87
C TYR A 86 -1.02 4.03 -11.55
N VAL A 87 -0.55 5.26 -11.62
CA VAL A 87 -0.01 6.01 -10.48
C VAL A 87 -0.67 7.37 -10.41
N ALA A 88 -1.17 7.75 -9.22
CA ALA A 88 -1.75 9.07 -8.98
C ALA A 88 -0.88 9.84 -7.98
N THR A 89 -0.64 11.13 -8.23
CA THR A 89 0.18 12.00 -7.39
C THR A 89 -0.65 13.05 -6.67
N VAL A 90 -0.10 13.57 -5.57
CA VAL A 90 -0.72 14.68 -4.84
C VAL A 90 -0.81 15.98 -5.65
N ASN A 91 -0.21 16.05 -6.83
CA ASN A 91 -0.37 17.16 -7.78
C ASN A 91 -1.56 16.98 -8.74
N ASN A 92 -2.53 16.13 -8.42
CA ASN A 92 -3.67 15.80 -9.30
C ASN A 92 -3.24 15.22 -10.67
N THR A 93 -2.09 14.57 -10.75
CA THR A 93 -1.62 13.95 -11.99
C THR A 93 -1.78 12.44 -11.91
N VAL A 94 -2.31 11.84 -12.98
CA VAL A 94 -2.39 10.39 -13.15
C VAL A 94 -1.48 9.97 -14.30
N TYR A 95 -0.73 8.90 -14.07
CA TYR A 95 0.20 8.30 -15.02
C TYR A 95 -0.21 6.86 -15.34
N ALA A 96 0.09 6.42 -16.55
CA ALA A 96 0.13 5.01 -16.94
C ALA A 96 1.53 4.64 -17.41
N PHE A 97 2.13 3.60 -16.83
CA PHE A 97 3.46 3.10 -17.18
C PHE A 97 3.39 1.65 -17.67
N ASN A 98 4.35 1.27 -18.52
CA ASN A 98 4.55 -0.12 -18.88
C ASN A 98 5.11 -0.89 -17.67
N ALA A 99 4.29 -1.75 -17.07
CA ALA A 99 4.68 -2.55 -15.91
C ALA A 99 5.50 -3.80 -16.27
N ASP A 100 5.52 -4.20 -17.53
CA ASP A 100 6.26 -5.38 -17.98
C ASP A 100 7.76 -5.05 -18.22
N ASP A 101 8.08 -3.82 -18.64
CA ASP A 101 9.45 -3.34 -18.85
C ASP A 101 9.75 -2.14 -17.95
N VAL A 102 10.32 -2.39 -16.79
CA VAL A 102 10.68 -1.37 -15.81
C VAL A 102 11.98 -0.62 -16.14
N SER A 103 12.70 -1.03 -17.18
CA SER A 103 13.86 -0.30 -17.70
C SER A 103 13.43 0.89 -18.56
N ASN A 104 12.25 0.80 -19.19
CA ASN A 104 11.63 1.90 -19.92
C ASN A 104 10.80 2.75 -18.96
N THR A 105 11.37 3.88 -18.53
CA THR A 105 10.75 4.79 -17.56
C THR A 105 9.79 5.80 -18.18
N ALA A 106 9.59 5.78 -19.49
CA ALA A 106 8.62 6.64 -20.17
C ALA A 106 7.18 6.23 -19.79
N TYR A 107 6.32 7.22 -19.53
CA TYR A 107 4.91 6.96 -19.35
C TYR A 107 4.22 6.68 -20.71
N LEU A 108 3.22 5.81 -20.69
CA LEU A 108 2.36 5.57 -21.85
C LEU A 108 1.43 6.76 -22.09
N TRP A 109 0.89 7.31 -20.99
CA TRP A 109 0.18 8.59 -20.96
C TRP A 109 0.27 9.21 -19.56
N LYS A 110 0.07 10.52 -19.48
CA LYS A 110 -0.17 11.25 -18.24
C LYS A 110 -1.22 12.32 -18.45
N VAL A 111 -1.96 12.65 -17.40
CA VAL A 111 -2.94 13.73 -17.40
C VAL A 111 -2.94 14.43 -16.04
N ASN A 112 -2.96 15.75 -16.04
CA ASN A 112 -3.24 16.55 -14.85
C ASN A 112 -4.72 16.92 -14.85
N LEU A 113 -5.37 16.74 -13.70
CA LEU A 113 -6.83 16.81 -13.55
C LEU A 113 -7.30 18.14 -12.97
N ASN A 114 -6.45 19.16 -12.89
CA ASN A 114 -6.88 20.49 -12.43
C ASN A 114 -7.74 21.17 -13.52
N PRO A 115 -9.00 21.54 -13.20
CA PRO A 115 -9.79 22.35 -14.12
C PRO A 115 -9.14 23.70 -14.41
N GLN A 116 -9.50 24.31 -15.54
CA GLN A 116 -9.01 25.63 -15.90
C GLN A 116 -9.33 26.66 -14.81
N GLY A 117 -8.35 27.47 -14.42
CA GLY A 117 -8.49 28.49 -13.35
C GLY A 117 -8.41 27.93 -11.94
N GLN A 118 -8.13 26.65 -11.78
CA GLN A 118 -7.92 26.00 -10.49
C GLN A 118 -6.54 25.33 -10.44
N ARG A 119 -6.01 25.16 -9.25
CA ARG A 119 -4.76 24.47 -8.97
C ARG A 119 -4.91 23.45 -7.86
N THR A 120 -3.96 22.56 -7.75
CA THR A 120 -3.84 21.71 -6.57
C THR A 120 -3.54 22.56 -5.34
N PRO A 121 -4.24 22.37 -4.20
CA PRO A 121 -3.95 23.09 -2.97
C PRO A 121 -2.66 22.60 -2.31
N ASN A 122 -2.04 23.46 -1.53
CA ASN A 122 -0.90 23.16 -0.68
C ASN A 122 -1.22 23.45 0.80
N THR A 123 -0.32 23.09 1.71
CA THR A 123 -0.54 23.24 3.15
C THR A 123 -0.79 24.67 3.60
N ALA A 124 -0.29 25.69 2.87
CA ALA A 124 -0.54 27.09 3.15
C ALA A 124 -2.00 27.53 2.87
N ASP A 125 -2.71 26.80 2.01
CA ASP A 125 -4.14 27.06 1.73
C ASP A 125 -5.06 26.60 2.87
N LEU A 126 -4.58 25.74 3.78
CA LEU A 126 -5.35 25.21 4.92
C LEU A 126 -5.44 26.24 6.06
N THR A 127 -5.97 27.41 5.76
CA THR A 127 -6.17 28.50 6.70
C THR A 127 -7.60 29.01 6.68
N ASP A 128 -8.08 29.47 7.81
CA ASP A 128 -9.42 30.05 7.95
C ASP A 128 -9.40 31.22 8.96
N ALA A 129 -10.14 32.29 8.67
CA ALA A 129 -10.18 33.47 9.52
C ALA A 129 -10.74 33.19 10.93
N LYS A 130 -11.59 32.18 11.09
CA LYS A 130 -12.23 31.82 12.37
C LYS A 130 -11.54 30.66 13.07
N GLN A 131 -11.02 29.69 12.29
CA GLN A 131 -10.45 28.43 12.79
C GLN A 131 -8.91 28.43 12.83
N GLY A 132 -8.26 29.47 12.28
CA GLY A 132 -6.82 29.46 12.12
C GLY A 132 -6.34 28.48 11.06
N SER A 133 -5.10 28.03 11.17
CA SER A 133 -4.50 27.06 10.24
C SER A 133 -4.69 25.64 10.74
N ALA A 134 -4.87 24.69 9.82
CA ALA A 134 -4.90 23.26 10.15
C ALA A 134 -3.63 22.85 10.91
N CYS A 135 -3.76 21.97 11.90
CA CYS A 135 -2.66 21.56 12.80
C CYS A 135 -1.90 22.75 13.43
N GLY A 136 -2.55 23.90 13.67
CA GLY A 136 -1.88 25.09 14.16
C GLY A 136 -0.78 25.64 13.23
N GLY A 137 -0.85 25.36 11.92
CA GLY A 137 0.14 25.74 10.92
C GLY A 137 1.30 24.74 10.75
N TYR A 138 1.24 23.60 11.44
CA TYR A 138 2.29 22.56 11.38
C TYR A 138 1.91 21.34 10.54
N TYR A 139 0.88 21.47 9.69
CA TYR A 139 0.49 20.35 8.82
C TYR A 139 1.59 20.05 7.80
N LYS A 140 2.34 18.99 8.05
CA LYS A 140 3.51 18.58 7.27
C LYS A 140 3.46 17.12 6.80
N ASP A 141 2.25 16.57 6.69
CA ASP A 141 2.08 15.22 6.12
C ASP A 141 2.55 15.14 4.67
N PHE A 142 2.54 16.28 3.98
CA PHE A 142 2.99 16.44 2.61
C PHE A 142 4.12 17.46 2.54
N SER A 143 5.04 17.29 1.61
CA SER A 143 6.10 18.27 1.39
C SER A 143 5.64 19.47 0.55
N GLY A 144 4.49 19.37 -0.09
CA GLY A 144 3.94 20.42 -0.96
C GLY A 144 2.43 20.34 -1.10
N GLN A 145 1.96 19.71 -2.15
CA GLN A 145 0.56 19.67 -2.58
C GLN A 145 -0.20 18.48 -1.95
N PHE A 146 -1.55 18.53 -1.96
CA PHE A 146 -2.40 17.45 -1.47
C PHE A 146 -3.69 17.32 -2.31
N GLY A 147 -3.55 17.07 -3.61
CA GLY A 147 -4.66 16.83 -4.52
C GLY A 147 -5.24 15.42 -4.39
N ILE A 148 -4.68 14.43 -5.10
CA ILE A 148 -5.09 13.04 -4.99
C ILE A 148 -4.37 12.40 -3.79
N VAL A 149 -5.14 12.01 -2.77
CA VAL A 149 -4.65 11.35 -1.56
C VAL A 149 -5.21 9.93 -1.46
N GLY A 150 -6.51 9.75 -1.65
CA GLY A 150 -7.15 8.44 -1.63
C GLY A 150 -6.81 7.60 -2.87
N THR A 151 -6.59 6.32 -2.67
CA THR A 151 -6.30 5.38 -3.76
C THR A 151 -7.49 5.30 -4.73
N PRO A 152 -7.27 5.42 -6.04
CA PRO A 152 -8.26 5.21 -7.09
C PRO A 152 -8.87 3.80 -7.07
N VAL A 153 -9.89 3.58 -7.90
CA VAL A 153 -10.42 2.25 -8.17
C VAL A 153 -10.62 2.06 -9.67
N ILE A 154 -10.39 0.83 -10.15
CA ILE A 154 -10.46 0.51 -11.58
C ILE A 154 -11.60 -0.45 -11.88
N ASP A 155 -12.38 -0.12 -12.90
CA ASP A 155 -13.31 -1.02 -13.57
C ASP A 155 -12.75 -1.43 -14.95
N THR A 156 -12.30 -2.66 -15.04
CA THR A 156 -11.79 -3.21 -16.31
C THR A 156 -12.91 -3.52 -17.30
N THR A 157 -14.15 -3.69 -16.85
CA THR A 157 -15.31 -3.96 -17.72
C THR A 157 -15.64 -2.74 -18.55
N SER A 158 -15.72 -1.57 -17.93
CA SER A 158 -15.95 -0.29 -18.62
C SER A 158 -14.65 0.39 -19.06
N ASN A 159 -13.46 -0.16 -18.78
CA ASN A 159 -12.15 0.46 -18.97
C ASN A 159 -12.07 1.84 -18.30
N THR A 160 -12.45 1.94 -17.02
CA THR A 160 -12.50 3.21 -16.30
C THR A 160 -11.63 3.19 -15.05
N LEU A 161 -10.85 4.25 -14.85
CA LEU A 161 -10.22 4.57 -13.58
C LEU A 161 -11.00 5.71 -12.92
N TYR A 162 -11.51 5.48 -11.72
CA TYR A 162 -12.16 6.49 -10.90
C TYR A 162 -11.17 7.04 -9.88
N VAL A 163 -11.10 8.37 -9.78
CA VAL A 163 -10.18 9.05 -8.87
C VAL A 163 -10.80 10.36 -8.36
N ALA A 164 -10.63 10.63 -7.07
CA ALA A 164 -11.04 11.89 -6.48
C ALA A 164 -9.88 12.89 -6.47
N THR A 165 -10.17 14.15 -6.79
CA THR A 165 -9.19 15.24 -6.79
C THR A 165 -9.66 16.39 -5.93
N LYS A 166 -8.72 17.09 -5.31
CA LYS A 166 -8.98 18.35 -4.61
C LYS A 166 -8.30 19.50 -5.32
N THR A 167 -9.01 20.62 -5.47
CA THR A 167 -8.50 21.83 -6.11
C THR A 167 -8.88 23.08 -5.33
N VAL A 168 -8.21 24.18 -5.61
CA VAL A 168 -8.51 25.52 -5.09
C VAL A 168 -8.44 26.54 -6.23
N ASP A 169 -9.38 27.49 -6.26
CA ASP A 169 -9.37 28.59 -7.22
C ASP A 169 -8.55 29.81 -6.71
N ASN A 170 -8.43 30.83 -7.52
CA ASN A 170 -7.71 32.06 -7.16
C ASN A 170 -8.37 32.89 -6.05
N ASN A 171 -9.61 32.60 -5.70
CA ASN A 171 -10.35 33.24 -4.61
C ASN A 171 -10.24 32.45 -3.29
N GLY A 172 -9.55 31.31 -3.29
CA GLY A 172 -9.40 30.44 -2.13
C GLY A 172 -10.60 29.51 -1.89
N ASN A 173 -11.47 29.32 -2.86
CA ASN A 173 -12.56 28.35 -2.78
C ASN A 173 -12.04 26.96 -3.13
N PHE A 174 -12.36 25.97 -2.29
CA PHE A 174 -11.97 24.57 -2.47
C PHE A 174 -13.06 23.78 -3.17
N TYR A 175 -12.63 22.85 -3.98
CA TYR A 175 -13.51 21.94 -4.72
C TYR A 175 -12.94 20.53 -4.67
N ASP A 176 -13.81 19.54 -4.48
CA ASP A 176 -13.51 18.13 -4.68
C ASP A 176 -14.26 17.63 -5.91
N TYR A 177 -13.57 16.83 -6.75
CA TYR A 177 -14.18 16.25 -7.96
C TYR A 177 -13.99 14.73 -7.96
N LEU A 178 -15.02 14.02 -8.39
CA LEU A 178 -14.90 12.64 -8.83
C LEU A 178 -14.63 12.61 -10.33
N ASN A 179 -13.54 11.99 -10.72
CA ASN A 179 -13.12 11.85 -12.12
C ASN A 179 -13.29 10.40 -12.57
N ALA A 180 -13.71 10.20 -13.81
CA ALA A 180 -13.71 8.93 -14.52
C ALA A 180 -12.84 9.06 -15.77
N LEU A 181 -11.74 8.32 -15.82
CA LEU A 181 -10.76 8.37 -16.89
C LEU A 181 -10.76 7.06 -17.69
N ASP A 182 -10.63 7.16 -19.00
CA ASP A 182 -10.40 6.00 -19.84
C ASP A 182 -8.99 5.44 -19.58
N LEU A 183 -8.89 4.16 -19.25
CA LEU A 183 -7.64 3.48 -18.91
C LEU A 183 -6.58 3.53 -20.03
N ARG A 184 -7.02 3.60 -21.29
CA ARG A 184 -6.12 3.52 -22.45
C ARG A 184 -5.54 4.87 -22.83
N THR A 185 -6.25 5.96 -22.52
CA THR A 185 -5.92 7.29 -23.01
C THR A 185 -5.74 8.34 -21.93
N GLY A 186 -6.20 8.10 -20.70
CA GLY A 186 -6.27 9.10 -19.63
C GLY A 186 -7.30 10.20 -19.85
N GLN A 187 -8.10 10.12 -20.92
CA GLN A 187 -9.12 11.12 -21.22
C GLN A 187 -10.32 10.99 -20.28
N HIS A 188 -10.94 12.13 -19.94
CA HIS A 188 -12.19 12.13 -19.19
C HIS A 188 -13.30 11.41 -19.96
N LYS A 189 -14.05 10.60 -19.26
CA LYS A 189 -15.31 10.01 -19.76
C LYS A 189 -16.47 10.97 -19.57
N SER A 190 -17.61 10.65 -20.19
CA SER A 190 -18.82 11.46 -20.06
C SER A 190 -19.21 11.68 -18.60
N GLY A 191 -19.59 12.90 -18.24
CA GLY A 191 -19.92 13.30 -16.86
C GLY A 191 -18.73 13.65 -15.98
N SER A 192 -17.50 13.41 -16.44
CA SER A 192 -16.26 13.70 -15.71
C SER A 192 -15.59 15.00 -16.19
N PRO A 193 -15.02 15.84 -15.27
CA PRO A 193 -15.08 15.74 -13.83
C PRO A 193 -16.46 16.08 -13.25
N HIS A 194 -16.87 15.41 -12.17
CA HIS A 194 -18.11 15.70 -11.46
C HIS A 194 -17.83 16.35 -10.10
N LEU A 195 -18.40 17.53 -9.84
CA LEU A 195 -18.23 18.24 -8.58
C LEU A 195 -18.87 17.46 -7.43
N ILE A 196 -18.09 17.14 -6.39
CA ILE A 196 -18.61 16.51 -5.17
C ILE A 196 -19.32 17.56 -4.33
N SER A 197 -20.62 17.37 -4.19
CA SER A 197 -21.50 18.23 -3.39
C SER A 197 -22.57 17.36 -2.74
N ALA A 198 -22.82 17.56 -1.46
CA ALA A 198 -23.83 16.82 -0.70
C ALA A 198 -24.34 17.64 0.47
N GLN A 199 -25.52 17.29 0.95
CA GLN A 199 -26.11 17.89 2.14
C GLN A 199 -27.02 16.88 2.86
N VAL A 200 -27.16 17.03 4.17
CA VAL A 200 -28.08 16.27 5.02
C VAL A 200 -28.82 17.20 5.96
N LYS A 201 -30.01 16.81 6.40
CA LYS A 201 -30.70 17.49 7.51
C LYS A 201 -29.91 17.29 8.80
N GLY A 202 -29.71 18.34 9.56
CA GLY A 202 -28.99 18.26 10.83
C GLY A 202 -28.67 19.63 11.41
N THR A 203 -28.35 19.63 12.70
CA THR A 203 -28.00 20.81 13.49
C THR A 203 -26.52 20.82 13.90
N GLY A 204 -25.72 19.92 13.30
CA GLY A 204 -24.31 19.75 13.62
C GLY A 204 -23.42 20.93 13.24
N GLY A 205 -22.14 20.80 13.48
CA GLY A 205 -21.15 21.84 13.21
C GLY A 205 -21.21 22.37 11.79
N GLY A 206 -21.25 23.69 11.62
CA GLY A 206 -21.35 24.33 10.31
C GLY A 206 -22.74 24.26 9.65
N SER A 207 -23.78 23.79 10.36
CA SER A 207 -25.14 23.76 9.83
C SER A 207 -25.71 25.17 9.60
N VAL A 208 -26.48 25.32 8.52
CA VAL A 208 -27.23 26.52 8.20
C VAL A 208 -28.67 26.15 7.96
N ASN A 209 -29.60 26.77 8.70
CA ASN A 209 -31.04 26.51 8.60
C ASN A 209 -31.42 25.00 8.71
N GLY A 210 -30.76 24.27 9.60
CA GLY A 210 -31.03 22.84 9.82
C GLY A 210 -30.48 21.92 8.72
N VAL A 211 -29.49 22.39 7.97
CA VAL A 211 -28.81 21.63 6.91
C VAL A 211 -27.31 21.66 7.14
N VAL A 212 -26.67 20.49 7.15
CA VAL A 212 -25.22 20.31 7.12
C VAL A 212 -24.80 20.02 5.68
N SER A 213 -23.89 20.84 5.15
CA SER A 213 -23.39 20.71 3.77
C SER A 213 -21.95 20.19 3.75
N TYR A 214 -21.62 19.43 2.71
CA TYR A 214 -20.24 19.02 2.44
C TYR A 214 -19.37 20.24 2.13
N GLN A 215 -18.28 20.39 2.86
CA GLN A 215 -17.38 21.54 2.72
C GLN A 215 -16.00 21.07 2.31
N ALA A 216 -15.68 21.10 1.01
CA ALA A 216 -14.42 20.62 0.44
C ALA A 216 -13.17 21.16 1.14
N LYS A 217 -13.22 22.38 1.69
CA LYS A 217 -12.12 23.00 2.42
C LYS A 217 -11.67 22.20 3.64
N TYR A 218 -12.62 21.61 4.38
CA TYR A 218 -12.35 20.90 5.63
C TYR A 218 -12.32 19.37 5.46
N GLN A 219 -12.72 18.87 4.30
CA GLN A 219 -12.79 17.43 4.05
C GLN A 219 -11.50 16.92 3.42
N ASN A 220 -10.92 15.87 3.98
CA ASN A 220 -9.79 15.14 3.41
C ASN A 220 -10.28 13.79 2.85
N GLN A 221 -10.25 13.65 1.53
CA GLN A 221 -10.61 12.42 0.86
C GLN A 221 -9.37 11.48 0.86
N ARG A 222 -9.02 10.92 2.03
CA ARG A 222 -7.90 10.00 2.21
C ARG A 222 -8.27 8.52 2.02
N PRO A 223 -9.47 8.04 2.45
CA PRO A 223 -9.86 6.65 2.21
C PRO A 223 -9.85 6.30 0.72
N ALA A 224 -9.40 5.09 0.39
CA ALA A 224 -9.46 4.60 -0.98
C ALA A 224 -10.91 4.55 -1.48
N LEU A 225 -11.10 4.77 -2.78
CA LEU A 225 -12.41 4.62 -3.40
C LEU A 225 -12.85 3.14 -3.39
N LEU A 226 -14.16 2.94 -3.30
CA LEU A 226 -14.78 1.64 -3.50
C LEU A 226 -15.66 1.69 -4.74
N LEU A 227 -15.48 0.75 -5.66
CA LEU A 227 -16.46 0.45 -6.72
C LEU A 227 -17.19 -0.85 -6.35
N TYR A 228 -18.50 -0.74 -6.18
CA TYR A 228 -19.33 -1.91 -5.89
C TYR A 228 -20.73 -1.75 -6.50
N ASN A 229 -21.19 -2.75 -7.25
CA ASN A 229 -22.51 -2.78 -7.90
C ASN A 229 -22.86 -1.47 -8.63
N ASN A 230 -22.00 -1.05 -9.57
CA ASN A 230 -22.15 0.18 -10.37
C ASN A 230 -22.24 1.47 -9.56
N THR A 231 -21.73 1.47 -8.34
CA THR A 231 -21.65 2.66 -7.49
C THR A 231 -20.20 2.89 -7.05
N VAL A 232 -19.72 4.11 -7.23
CA VAL A 232 -18.42 4.57 -6.70
C VAL A 232 -18.67 5.26 -5.36
N TYR A 233 -18.10 4.74 -4.29
CA TYR A 233 -18.21 5.33 -2.96
C TYR A 233 -16.96 6.13 -2.64
N VAL A 234 -17.17 7.35 -2.15
CA VAL A 234 -16.16 8.31 -1.72
C VAL A 234 -16.38 8.60 -0.25
N ALA A 235 -15.36 8.36 0.59
CA ALA A 235 -15.41 8.68 2.01
C ALA A 235 -14.40 9.78 2.36
N SER A 236 -14.65 10.54 3.43
CA SER A 236 -13.75 11.62 3.83
C SER A 236 -13.66 11.81 5.35
N ALA A 237 -12.52 12.35 5.78
CA ALA A 237 -12.22 12.84 7.12
C ALA A 237 -11.85 14.34 7.07
N SER A 238 -10.84 14.75 7.83
CA SER A 238 -10.37 16.11 7.90
C SER A 238 -8.84 16.20 7.87
N TYR A 239 -8.31 17.37 8.18
CA TYR A 239 -6.90 17.68 8.37
C TYR A 239 -6.67 18.01 9.85
N CYS A 240 -6.13 17.09 10.67
CA CYS A 240 -5.91 17.30 12.12
C CYS A 240 -7.16 17.83 12.84
N ASP A 241 -8.31 17.21 12.61
CA ASP A 241 -9.60 17.63 13.22
C ASP A 241 -9.99 19.10 12.97
N TRP A 242 -9.38 19.72 11.98
CA TRP A 242 -9.66 21.09 11.59
C TRP A 242 -11.02 21.19 10.92
N GLY A 243 -11.89 22.05 11.43
CA GLY A 243 -13.30 22.08 11.03
C GLY A 243 -13.95 23.43 10.99
N PRO A 244 -15.30 23.44 10.85
CA PRO A 244 -16.23 22.31 11.11
C PRO A 244 -16.19 21.24 10.03
N TYR A 245 -16.06 19.98 10.45
CA TYR A 245 -16.08 18.84 9.54
C TYR A 245 -16.94 17.68 10.07
N HIS A 246 -17.27 16.75 9.19
CA HIS A 246 -17.99 15.52 9.48
C HIS A 246 -17.38 14.37 8.69
N GLY A 247 -17.59 13.14 9.12
CA GLY A 247 -17.38 11.98 8.29
C GLY A 247 -18.49 11.87 7.23
N TRP A 248 -18.11 11.80 5.95
CA TRP A 248 -19.04 11.62 4.85
C TRP A 248 -18.75 10.34 4.09
N ILE A 249 -19.81 9.69 3.63
CA ILE A 249 -19.76 8.64 2.61
C ILE A 249 -20.77 9.01 1.54
N LEU A 250 -20.31 9.11 0.29
CA LEU A 250 -21.09 9.53 -0.86
C LEU A 250 -21.04 8.43 -1.91
N GLY A 251 -22.19 7.97 -2.39
CA GLY A 251 -22.32 6.97 -3.45
C GLY A 251 -22.73 7.61 -4.77
N PHE A 252 -21.89 7.47 -5.79
CA PHE A 252 -22.11 8.01 -7.13
C PHE A 252 -22.39 6.88 -8.12
N ASP A 253 -23.30 7.10 -9.04
CA ASP A 253 -23.49 6.19 -10.17
C ASP A 253 -22.21 6.09 -11.01
N ALA A 254 -21.70 4.89 -11.25
CA ALA A 254 -20.43 4.70 -11.91
C ALA A 254 -20.40 5.16 -13.38
N ALA A 255 -21.56 5.12 -14.07
CA ALA A 255 -21.65 5.49 -15.48
C ALA A 255 -21.85 7.00 -15.69
N THR A 256 -22.62 7.65 -14.81
CA THR A 256 -23.02 9.06 -14.95
C THR A 256 -22.33 10.00 -13.98
N LEU A 257 -21.68 9.47 -12.95
CA LEU A 257 -21.09 10.19 -11.81
C LEU A 257 -22.11 11.02 -11.00
N THR A 258 -23.40 10.81 -11.18
CA THR A 258 -24.42 11.51 -10.39
C THR A 258 -24.51 10.96 -8.98
N LEU A 259 -24.66 11.83 -7.98
CA LEU A 259 -24.82 11.45 -6.58
C LEU A 259 -26.14 10.70 -6.38
N LYS A 260 -26.06 9.49 -5.83
CA LYS A 260 -27.22 8.62 -5.53
C LYS A 260 -27.50 8.50 -4.05
N TYR A 261 -26.45 8.38 -3.24
CA TYR A 261 -26.56 8.07 -1.82
C TYR A 261 -25.65 8.97 -0.99
N THR A 262 -26.14 9.36 0.17
CA THR A 262 -25.42 10.23 1.09
C THR A 262 -25.56 9.72 2.52
N TYR A 263 -24.42 9.59 3.22
CA TYR A 263 -24.37 9.31 4.64
C TYR A 263 -23.43 10.30 5.32
N ASN A 264 -23.82 10.79 6.50
CA ASN A 264 -23.02 11.63 7.37
C ASN A 264 -22.98 11.01 8.76
N THR A 265 -21.81 10.89 9.36
CA THR A 265 -21.63 10.22 10.66
C THR A 265 -22.20 10.99 11.82
N THR A 266 -22.20 12.33 11.76
CA THR A 266 -22.54 13.22 12.88
C THR A 266 -23.43 14.39 12.47
N PRO A 267 -24.61 14.17 11.85
CA PRO A 267 -25.42 15.26 11.28
C PRO A 267 -25.93 16.26 12.34
N ASN A 268 -26.04 15.84 13.59
CA ASN A 268 -26.44 16.70 14.72
C ASN A 268 -25.30 16.98 15.72
N GLY A 269 -24.07 16.69 15.33
CA GLY A 269 -22.88 16.84 16.15
C GLY A 269 -21.71 17.40 15.35
N TRP A 270 -20.51 16.91 15.59
CA TRP A 270 -19.28 17.31 14.88
C TRP A 270 -18.29 16.16 14.80
N GLN A 271 -17.30 16.24 13.89
CA GLN A 271 -16.23 15.28 13.68
C GLN A 271 -16.75 13.92 13.20
N GLY A 272 -16.23 12.79 13.70
CA GLY A 272 -16.59 11.45 13.25
C GLY A 272 -16.02 11.12 11.86
N GLY A 273 -14.84 11.63 11.53
CA GLY A 273 -14.18 11.46 10.22
C GLY A 273 -13.94 10.01 9.87
N ILE A 274 -14.00 9.69 8.58
CA ILE A 274 -13.59 8.38 8.07
C ILE A 274 -12.09 8.46 7.74
N TRP A 275 -11.25 8.11 8.71
CA TRP A 275 -9.79 8.26 8.61
C TRP A 275 -9.12 7.08 7.91
N THR A 276 -9.31 5.89 8.41
CA THR A 276 -8.95 4.55 7.90
C THR A 276 -7.51 4.39 7.36
N ALA A 277 -6.59 5.32 7.64
CA ALA A 277 -5.20 5.28 7.19
C ALA A 277 -5.01 4.91 5.71
N GLY A 278 -5.86 5.44 4.83
CA GLY A 278 -5.82 5.17 3.38
C GLY A 278 -6.65 3.97 2.93
N GLN A 279 -7.05 3.06 3.82
CA GLN A 279 -7.91 1.93 3.44
C GLN A 279 -9.30 2.40 3.00
N GLY A 280 -9.87 1.72 2.01
CA GLY A 280 -11.24 1.96 1.54
C GLY A 280 -12.29 1.25 2.39
N ILE A 281 -13.55 1.54 2.07
CA ILE A 281 -14.71 0.83 2.61
C ILE A 281 -14.62 -0.64 2.22
N SER A 282 -14.90 -1.55 3.17
CA SER A 282 -14.93 -2.99 2.94
C SER A 282 -16.32 -3.49 2.61
N VAL A 283 -16.44 -4.59 1.89
CA VAL A 283 -17.71 -5.23 1.54
C VAL A 283 -17.75 -6.64 2.13
N GLY A 284 -18.79 -6.93 2.89
CA GLY A 284 -19.02 -8.26 3.45
C GLY A 284 -19.63 -9.23 2.43
N GLN A 285 -19.66 -10.52 2.77
CA GLN A 285 -20.34 -11.53 1.94
C GLN A 285 -21.85 -11.32 1.86
N ASP A 286 -22.42 -10.64 2.85
CA ASP A 286 -23.82 -10.22 2.86
C ASP A 286 -24.13 -9.05 1.91
N GLY A 287 -23.11 -8.56 1.18
CA GLY A 287 -23.21 -7.46 0.24
C GLY A 287 -23.34 -6.08 0.89
N ASN A 288 -23.15 -5.97 2.19
CA ASN A 288 -23.20 -4.71 2.93
C ASN A 288 -21.81 -4.08 3.05
N LEU A 289 -21.80 -2.78 3.33
CA LEU A 289 -20.60 -1.96 3.46
C LEU A 289 -20.20 -1.82 4.93
N TYR A 290 -18.89 -1.83 5.18
CA TYR A 290 -18.32 -1.72 6.53
C TYR A 290 -17.26 -0.64 6.56
N VAL A 291 -17.36 0.25 7.54
CA VAL A 291 -16.46 1.39 7.70
C VAL A 291 -16.31 1.74 9.17
N VAL A 292 -15.18 2.32 9.55
CA VAL A 292 -14.94 2.86 10.90
C VAL A 292 -14.90 4.38 10.87
N SER A 293 -15.51 5.01 11.85
CA SER A 293 -15.42 6.45 12.11
C SER A 293 -14.53 6.73 13.32
N GLY A 294 -13.79 7.84 13.26
CA GLY A 294 -12.96 8.34 14.36
C GLY A 294 -13.75 9.12 15.40
N ASN A 295 -13.02 9.79 16.29
CA ASN A 295 -13.52 10.61 17.38
C ASN A 295 -14.55 11.66 16.94
N GLY A 296 -15.40 12.08 17.86
CA GLY A 296 -16.41 13.11 17.61
C GLY A 296 -17.58 13.01 18.55
N SER A 297 -18.54 13.92 18.40
CA SER A 297 -19.75 13.86 19.19
C SER A 297 -20.53 12.61 18.89
N THR A 298 -20.64 11.76 19.87
CA THR A 298 -21.42 10.53 19.79
C THR A 298 -22.55 10.55 20.79
N THR A 299 -23.62 9.89 20.40
CA THR A 299 -24.73 9.54 21.27
C THR A 299 -24.83 8.02 21.37
N ALA A 300 -23.66 7.36 21.41
CA ALA A 300 -23.57 5.90 21.44
C ALA A 300 -24.37 5.30 22.60
N ASP A 301 -24.40 5.97 23.77
CA ASP A 301 -25.20 5.62 24.95
C ASP A 301 -26.70 5.60 24.65
N ASN A 302 -27.15 6.35 23.65
CA ASN A 302 -28.51 6.33 23.17
C ASN A 302 -28.58 5.64 21.81
N ASN A 303 -28.82 4.34 21.82
CA ASN A 303 -28.90 3.50 20.62
C ASN A 303 -29.92 3.96 19.57
N ASN A 304 -30.74 4.97 19.86
CA ASN A 304 -31.79 5.48 18.98
C ASN A 304 -31.46 6.83 18.33
N VAL A 305 -30.33 7.48 18.69
CA VAL A 305 -29.99 8.82 18.18
C VAL A 305 -28.83 8.76 17.19
N GLY A 306 -28.89 9.62 16.18
CA GLY A 306 -28.25 9.53 14.87
C GLY A 306 -26.76 9.85 14.74
N GLY A 307 -25.94 9.95 15.79
CA GLY A 307 -24.48 10.12 15.66
C GLY A 307 -23.73 8.78 15.72
N ARG A 308 -22.74 8.58 14.85
CA ARG A 308 -21.91 7.37 14.80
C ARG A 308 -20.43 7.73 14.64
N SER A 309 -19.89 8.54 15.57
CA SER A 309 -18.44 8.66 15.75
C SER A 309 -17.92 7.48 16.58
N SER A 310 -16.61 7.25 16.56
CA SER A 310 -15.93 6.15 17.29
C SER A 310 -16.61 4.79 17.10
N SER A 311 -17.05 4.48 15.86
CA SER A 311 -17.90 3.30 15.62
C SER A 311 -17.51 2.53 14.36
N LEU A 312 -17.54 1.20 14.44
CA LEU A 312 -17.65 0.33 13.27
C LEU A 312 -19.11 0.34 12.81
N ILE A 313 -19.35 0.67 11.55
CA ILE A 313 -20.69 0.91 11.02
C ILE A 313 -20.96 -0.06 9.86
N LYS A 314 -22.10 -0.75 9.92
CA LYS A 314 -22.65 -1.58 8.84
C LYS A 314 -23.70 -0.80 8.09
N LEU A 315 -23.51 -0.63 6.78
CA LEU A 315 -24.40 0.11 5.89
C LEU A 315 -24.92 -0.77 4.75
N THR A 316 -26.16 -0.52 4.34
CA THR A 316 -26.61 -1.02 3.02
C THR A 316 -25.82 -0.34 1.91
N GLN A 317 -25.94 -0.86 0.67
CA GLN A 317 -25.40 -0.19 -0.52
C GLN A 317 -26.02 1.20 -0.78
N GLN A 318 -27.20 1.46 -0.24
CA GLN A 318 -27.89 2.77 -0.29
C GLN A 318 -27.50 3.68 0.88
N LEU A 319 -26.47 3.28 1.68
CA LEU A 319 -25.94 4.00 2.83
C LEU A 319 -26.93 4.16 3.99
N SER A 320 -27.89 3.25 4.14
CA SER A 320 -28.72 3.15 5.35
C SER A 320 -28.01 2.33 6.41
N VAL A 321 -27.98 2.82 7.67
CA VAL A 321 -27.38 2.11 8.79
C VAL A 321 -28.21 0.87 9.13
N LEU A 322 -27.55 -0.30 9.16
CA LEU A 322 -28.15 -1.57 9.57
C LEU A 322 -27.78 -1.94 11.01
N ASP A 323 -26.51 -1.80 11.34
CA ASP A 323 -25.97 -2.15 12.65
C ASP A 323 -24.65 -1.38 12.88
N TRP A 324 -24.12 -1.41 14.11
CA TRP A 324 -22.82 -0.80 14.46
C TRP A 324 -22.25 -1.41 15.74
N PHE A 325 -20.98 -1.15 15.97
CA PHE A 325 -20.30 -1.39 17.24
C PHE A 325 -19.58 -0.12 17.66
N THR A 326 -19.75 0.28 18.93
CA THR A 326 -19.00 1.36 19.57
C THR A 326 -18.28 0.82 20.79
N PRO A 327 -16.95 0.99 20.94
CA PRO A 327 -16.21 0.52 22.12
C PRO A 327 -16.77 1.08 23.43
N ALA A 328 -16.81 0.27 24.48
CA ALA A 328 -17.33 0.68 25.79
C ALA A 328 -16.60 1.90 26.38
N ASN A 329 -15.33 2.04 26.07
CA ASN A 329 -14.46 3.14 26.54
C ASN A 329 -14.37 4.33 25.58
N TYR A 330 -15.29 4.49 24.63
CA TYR A 330 -15.20 5.52 23.59
C TYR A 330 -15.04 6.95 24.14
N HIS A 331 -15.60 7.27 25.30
CA HIS A 331 -15.36 8.56 25.96
C HIS A 331 -13.90 8.78 26.35
N TYR A 332 -13.23 7.72 26.84
CA TYR A 332 -11.81 7.74 27.14
C TYR A 332 -10.99 7.91 25.85
N LEU A 333 -11.35 7.18 24.80
CA LEU A 333 -10.69 7.29 23.50
C LEU A 333 -10.80 8.71 22.93
N ASP A 334 -12.00 9.29 22.93
CA ASP A 334 -12.26 10.65 22.46
C ASP A 334 -11.47 11.70 23.27
N SER A 335 -11.43 11.57 24.60
CA SER A 335 -10.74 12.52 25.47
C SER A 335 -9.22 12.57 25.30
N LEU A 336 -8.60 11.51 24.77
CA LEU A 336 -7.16 11.38 24.59
C LEU A 336 -6.73 11.32 23.11
N ASP A 337 -7.65 11.55 22.18
CA ASP A 337 -7.41 11.42 20.75
C ASP A 337 -6.91 10.02 20.33
N LEU A 338 -7.46 8.99 20.97
CA LEU A 338 -7.12 7.58 20.71
C LEU A 338 -8.08 6.92 19.72
N ASP A 339 -8.37 7.59 18.61
CA ASP A 339 -9.38 7.18 17.62
C ASP A 339 -9.55 5.66 17.47
N TYR A 340 -10.77 5.18 17.70
CA TYR A 340 -11.21 3.95 17.06
C TYR A 340 -11.45 4.24 15.58
N GLY A 341 -10.84 3.46 14.68
CA GLY A 341 -10.86 3.75 13.24
C GLY A 341 -9.63 4.52 12.74
N SER A 342 -8.53 4.49 13.49
CA SER A 342 -7.23 4.93 12.99
C SER A 342 -6.73 4.07 11.82
N ASP A 343 -7.11 2.78 11.76
CA ASP A 343 -6.97 1.89 10.61
C ASP A 343 -8.32 1.66 9.89
N GLY A 344 -8.35 0.79 8.87
CA GLY A 344 -9.57 0.39 8.19
C GLY A 344 -10.20 -0.89 8.75
N VAL A 345 -11.20 -1.42 8.03
CA VAL A 345 -11.88 -2.67 8.37
C VAL A 345 -11.36 -3.80 7.49
N LEU A 346 -10.66 -4.77 8.07
CA LEU A 346 -10.43 -6.06 7.44
C LEU A 346 -11.65 -6.95 7.68
N ILE A 347 -12.20 -7.55 6.62
CA ILE A 347 -13.18 -8.64 6.76
C ILE A 347 -12.46 -9.96 6.48
N ILE A 348 -12.51 -10.90 7.41
CA ILE A 348 -11.93 -12.23 7.18
C ILE A 348 -12.69 -12.91 6.04
N PRO A 349 -12.04 -13.23 4.92
CA PRO A 349 -12.70 -13.82 3.76
C PRO A 349 -13.49 -15.09 4.13
N ASN A 350 -14.69 -15.23 3.56
CA ASN A 350 -15.61 -16.34 3.83
C ASN A 350 -16.03 -16.46 5.31
N SER A 351 -16.12 -15.35 6.03
CA SER A 351 -16.67 -15.30 7.39
C SER A 351 -17.44 -14.00 7.65
N ALA A 352 -18.12 -13.94 8.79
CA ALA A 352 -18.77 -12.73 9.28
C ALA A 352 -17.88 -11.91 10.24
N THR A 353 -16.59 -12.20 10.29
CA THR A 353 -15.67 -11.59 11.24
C THR A 353 -15.01 -10.35 10.64
N THR A 354 -15.10 -9.22 11.34
CA THR A 354 -14.37 -8.00 11.08
C THR A 354 -13.22 -7.82 12.07
N VAL A 355 -12.13 -7.20 11.63
CA VAL A 355 -11.02 -6.75 12.46
C VAL A 355 -10.78 -5.28 12.16
N SER A 356 -10.83 -4.43 13.18
CA SER A 356 -10.61 -2.98 13.02
C SER A 356 -9.96 -2.40 14.28
N GLY A 357 -8.98 -1.53 14.11
CA GLY A 357 -8.07 -1.09 15.15
C GLY A 357 -8.29 0.31 15.67
N SER A 358 -7.57 0.60 16.72
CA SER A 358 -7.58 1.88 17.42
C SER A 358 -6.16 2.36 17.73
N LYS A 359 -6.05 3.63 18.10
CA LYS A 359 -4.81 4.19 18.62
C LYS A 359 -4.41 3.61 20.00
N GLU A 360 -5.23 2.75 20.62
CA GLU A 360 -4.86 2.01 21.85
C GLU A 360 -3.89 0.84 21.62
N GLY A 361 -3.47 0.57 20.38
CA GLY A 361 -2.61 -0.57 20.06
C GLY A 361 -3.36 -1.92 19.94
N ILE A 362 -4.68 -1.89 19.89
CA ILE A 362 -5.53 -3.08 19.72
C ILE A 362 -6.45 -2.95 18.51
N SER A 363 -6.87 -4.10 17.99
CA SER A 363 -8.00 -4.21 17.06
C SER A 363 -9.11 -5.06 17.66
N TYR A 364 -10.33 -4.59 17.51
CA TYR A 364 -11.54 -5.31 17.94
C TYR A 364 -11.95 -6.32 16.87
N VAL A 365 -12.38 -7.50 17.33
CA VAL A 365 -12.91 -8.59 16.51
C VAL A 365 -14.42 -8.66 16.72
N VAL A 366 -15.18 -8.33 15.68
CA VAL A 366 -16.65 -8.20 15.79
C VAL A 366 -17.33 -9.07 14.73
N ASP A 367 -18.40 -9.77 15.14
CA ASP A 367 -19.27 -10.50 14.22
C ASP A 367 -20.27 -9.51 13.59
N TYR A 368 -20.18 -9.30 12.28
CA TYR A 368 -21.05 -8.33 11.62
C TYR A 368 -22.51 -8.78 11.46
N ASN A 369 -22.87 -10.01 11.84
CA ASN A 369 -24.28 -10.43 11.89
C ASN A 369 -24.96 -9.93 13.16
N ASN A 370 -24.18 -9.61 14.21
CA ASN A 370 -24.70 -9.04 15.46
C ASN A 370 -23.58 -8.22 16.14
N MET A 371 -23.50 -6.95 15.78
CA MET A 371 -22.38 -6.08 16.17
C MET A 371 -22.52 -5.56 17.62
N GLY A 372 -23.70 -5.68 18.22
CA GLY A 372 -23.92 -5.36 19.63
C GLY A 372 -24.15 -3.90 19.95
N ARG A 373 -24.01 -3.02 18.97
CA ARG A 373 -24.18 -1.58 19.13
C ARG A 373 -23.28 -1.03 20.23
N TYR A 374 -23.78 -0.16 21.09
CA TYR A 374 -23.10 0.22 22.31
C TYR A 374 -23.48 -0.72 23.46
N SER A 375 -22.45 -1.24 24.14
CA SER A 375 -22.59 -2.03 25.37
C SER A 375 -21.49 -1.62 26.34
N PRO A 376 -21.80 -1.23 27.60
CA PRO A 376 -20.80 -0.81 28.57
C PRO A 376 -19.74 -1.88 28.91
N ALA A 377 -19.99 -3.13 28.53
CA ALA A 377 -19.08 -4.26 28.77
C ALA A 377 -18.50 -4.86 27.50
N ASN A 378 -18.71 -4.26 26.31
CA ASN A 378 -18.33 -4.85 25.02
C ASN A 378 -18.81 -6.31 24.87
N SER A 379 -20.01 -6.62 25.33
CA SER A 379 -20.48 -8.00 25.58
C SER A 379 -20.57 -8.88 24.32
N LEU A 380 -20.56 -8.29 23.12
CA LEU A 380 -20.59 -9.01 21.84
C LEU A 380 -19.29 -8.91 21.04
N VAL A 381 -18.25 -8.29 21.58
CA VAL A 381 -16.90 -8.37 21.01
C VAL A 381 -16.43 -9.82 21.13
N LYS A 382 -16.07 -10.43 20.03
CA LYS A 382 -15.61 -11.84 19.98
C LYS A 382 -14.21 -12.00 20.56
N ASP A 383 -13.33 -11.03 20.26
CA ASP A 383 -11.92 -11.07 20.63
C ASP A 383 -11.28 -9.69 20.48
N THR A 384 -10.06 -9.55 20.95
CA THR A 384 -9.20 -8.38 20.69
C THR A 384 -7.81 -8.82 20.30
N LEU A 385 -7.28 -8.24 19.22
CA LEU A 385 -5.90 -8.45 18.80
C LEU A 385 -5.02 -7.34 19.36
N GLU A 386 -4.09 -7.72 20.22
CA GLU A 386 -3.15 -6.81 20.83
C GLU A 386 -1.92 -6.66 19.94
N PHE A 387 -1.87 -5.61 19.09
CA PHE A 387 -0.70 -5.33 18.25
C PHE A 387 0.43 -4.64 19.02
N ASN A 388 0.10 -3.92 20.09
CA ASN A 388 1.07 -3.38 21.02
C ASN A 388 0.64 -3.60 22.48
N PRO A 389 1.40 -4.37 23.28
CA PRO A 389 1.03 -4.67 24.67
C PRO A 389 1.25 -3.49 25.62
N ASN A 390 1.99 -2.46 25.23
CA ASN A 390 2.33 -1.36 26.13
C ASN A 390 1.12 -0.47 26.45
N ARG A 391 0.16 -0.35 25.50
CA ARG A 391 -1.10 0.38 25.68
C ARG A 391 -0.98 1.86 26.09
N THR A 392 0.23 2.41 26.10
CA THR A 392 0.51 3.79 26.51
C THR A 392 1.60 4.38 25.60
N GLY A 393 1.48 5.68 25.31
CA GLY A 393 2.36 6.37 24.38
C GLY A 393 1.97 6.12 22.92
N ASP A 394 2.92 6.25 22.00
CA ASP A 394 2.70 6.00 20.57
C ASP A 394 2.68 4.49 20.29
N VAL A 395 1.50 3.93 20.42
CA VAL A 395 1.21 2.50 20.26
C VAL A 395 0.18 2.24 19.15
N HIS A 396 -0.12 3.27 18.37
CA HIS A 396 -1.25 3.30 17.46
C HIS A 396 -1.17 2.22 16.37
N VAL A 397 -2.34 1.69 15.99
CA VAL A 397 -2.51 0.86 14.81
C VAL A 397 -3.05 1.75 13.69
N HIS A 398 -2.20 2.07 12.71
CA HIS A 398 -2.60 2.84 11.53
C HIS A 398 -2.48 2.02 10.24
N GLY A 399 -1.50 1.10 10.17
CA GLY A 399 -1.42 0.15 9.08
C GLY A 399 -2.51 -0.89 9.22
N SER A 400 -3.44 -0.94 8.27
CA SER A 400 -4.52 -1.90 8.31
C SER A 400 -4.00 -3.34 8.35
N PRO A 401 -4.59 -4.21 9.17
CA PRO A 401 -4.21 -5.61 9.22
C PRO A 401 -4.39 -6.30 7.87
N VAL A 402 -3.52 -7.27 7.56
CA VAL A 402 -3.63 -8.11 6.36
C VAL A 402 -3.91 -9.56 6.74
N TYR A 403 -4.54 -10.29 5.83
CA TYR A 403 -4.97 -11.67 6.04
C TYR A 403 -4.39 -12.61 4.99
N ALA A 404 -4.08 -13.86 5.39
CA ALA A 404 -3.83 -14.96 4.47
C ALA A 404 -4.30 -16.30 5.03
N LYS A 405 -4.66 -17.21 4.12
CA LYS A 405 -4.82 -18.64 4.40
C LYS A 405 -3.65 -19.41 3.79
N LEU A 406 -2.85 -20.06 4.63
CA LEU A 406 -1.59 -20.69 4.27
C LEU A 406 -1.51 -22.09 4.87
N GLY A 407 -1.33 -23.12 4.05
CA GLY A 407 -1.23 -24.51 4.50
C GLY A 407 -2.41 -24.98 5.34
N GLY A 408 -3.62 -24.51 5.03
CA GLY A 408 -4.85 -24.80 5.77
C GLY A 408 -5.07 -23.99 7.04
N GLN A 409 -4.12 -23.14 7.46
CA GLN A 409 -4.24 -22.25 8.60
C GLN A 409 -4.51 -20.80 8.13
N GLU A 410 -5.19 -20.02 8.97
CA GLU A 410 -5.57 -18.66 8.67
C GLU A 410 -4.90 -17.68 9.62
N PHE A 411 -4.35 -16.61 9.05
CA PHE A 411 -3.55 -15.66 9.81
C PHE A 411 -3.96 -14.23 9.55
N VAL A 412 -3.85 -13.39 10.60
CA VAL A 412 -3.92 -11.94 10.51
C VAL A 412 -2.60 -11.36 11.00
N TYR A 413 -2.11 -10.37 10.26
CA TYR A 413 -0.84 -9.69 10.57
C TYR A 413 -1.10 -8.20 10.74
N GLY A 414 -0.34 -7.60 11.68
CA GLY A 414 -0.34 -6.15 11.85
C GLY A 414 0.93 -5.69 12.56
N TRP A 415 1.27 -4.42 12.37
CA TRP A 415 2.49 -3.84 12.94
C TRP A 415 2.22 -2.41 13.38
N SER A 416 1.99 -2.24 14.68
CA SER A 416 1.75 -0.96 15.31
C SER A 416 3.02 -0.12 15.43
N GLU A 417 2.84 1.15 15.78
CA GLU A 417 3.93 2.04 16.16
C GLU A 417 4.75 1.46 17.31
N SER A 418 6.04 1.78 17.34
CA SER A 418 6.98 1.48 18.45
C SER A 418 7.05 0.00 18.85
N TYR A 419 6.59 -0.91 18.00
CA TYR A 419 6.54 -2.33 18.34
C TYR A 419 7.03 -3.23 17.19
N ARG A 420 6.55 -4.48 17.14
CA ARG A 420 6.99 -5.56 16.26
C ARG A 420 5.84 -6.08 15.40
N LEU A 421 6.18 -6.61 14.22
CA LEU A 421 5.23 -7.36 13.40
C LEU A 421 4.65 -8.52 14.21
N ARG A 422 3.33 -8.63 14.26
CA ARG A 422 2.60 -9.72 14.90
C ARG A 422 1.81 -10.54 13.90
N GLN A 423 1.73 -11.85 14.18
CA GLN A 423 0.99 -12.85 13.42
C GLN A 423 0.06 -13.58 14.39
N PHE A 424 -1.24 -13.47 14.18
CA PHE A 424 -2.28 -14.15 14.96
C PHE A 424 -2.92 -15.26 14.13
N THR A 425 -3.23 -16.39 14.75
CA THR A 425 -3.91 -17.51 14.10
C THR A 425 -5.41 -17.43 14.33
N TYR A 426 -6.18 -17.31 13.25
CA TYR A 426 -7.64 -17.25 13.28
C TYR A 426 -8.26 -18.64 13.43
N GLN A 427 -9.30 -18.75 14.25
CA GLN A 427 -10.08 -19.95 14.49
C GLN A 427 -11.47 -19.81 13.86
N ARG A 428 -11.63 -20.32 12.64
CA ARG A 428 -12.86 -20.13 11.85
C ARG A 428 -14.13 -20.66 12.51
N ASN A 429 -14.02 -21.72 13.29
CA ASN A 429 -15.18 -22.35 13.98
C ASN A 429 -15.77 -21.49 15.12
N THR A 430 -14.96 -20.64 15.72
CA THR A 430 -15.38 -19.74 16.83
C THR A 430 -15.49 -18.29 16.39
N GLY A 431 -14.80 -17.90 15.32
CA GLY A 431 -14.67 -16.50 14.90
C GLY A 431 -13.74 -15.69 15.80
N THR A 432 -12.80 -16.36 16.50
CA THR A 432 -11.82 -15.78 17.43
C THR A 432 -10.40 -16.12 16.99
N PHE A 433 -9.42 -15.72 17.76
CA PHE A 433 -8.00 -16.02 17.51
C PHE A 433 -7.41 -16.89 18.63
N LEU A 434 -6.31 -17.58 18.34
CA LEU A 434 -5.54 -18.24 19.38
C LEU A 434 -4.93 -17.21 20.32
N ASN A 435 -4.89 -17.51 21.62
CA ASN A 435 -4.25 -16.66 22.63
C ASN A 435 -2.72 -16.55 22.46
N THR A 436 -2.15 -17.35 21.57
CA THR A 436 -0.73 -17.33 21.23
C THR A 436 -0.53 -16.64 19.89
N TYR A 437 0.55 -15.86 19.76
CA TYR A 437 0.92 -15.18 18.53
C TYR A 437 2.41 -15.38 18.26
N LYS A 438 2.81 -15.17 17.00
CA LYS A 438 4.22 -15.03 16.64
C LYS A 438 4.55 -13.56 16.44
N GLN A 439 5.79 -13.18 16.68
CA GLN A 439 6.24 -11.81 16.44
C GLN A 439 7.61 -11.76 15.78
N GLY A 440 7.82 -10.77 14.92
CA GLY A 440 9.09 -10.49 14.27
C GLY A 440 10.16 -9.98 15.22
N ASN A 441 11.40 -9.98 14.75
CA ASN A 441 12.57 -9.57 15.56
C ASN A 441 12.84 -8.06 15.53
N ARG A 442 12.41 -7.35 14.45
CA ARG A 442 12.60 -5.91 14.30
C ARG A 442 11.58 -5.15 15.14
N THR A 443 12.04 -4.18 15.91
CA THR A 443 11.20 -3.18 16.58
C THR A 443 11.27 -1.89 15.78
N LEU A 444 10.13 -1.27 15.50
CA LEU A 444 10.08 0.05 14.90
C LEU A 444 10.43 1.12 15.91
N ASP A 445 11.00 2.22 15.40
CA ASP A 445 11.21 3.42 16.19
C ASP A 445 9.89 4.04 16.63
N TYR A 446 10.00 4.97 17.56
CA TYR A 446 8.91 5.81 18.03
C TYR A 446 8.23 6.57 16.90
N GLY A 447 6.91 6.52 16.87
CA GLY A 447 6.05 7.40 16.10
C GLY A 447 5.33 6.78 14.91
N MET A 448 4.45 7.60 14.36
CA MET A 448 3.50 7.27 13.30
C MET A 448 4.21 6.86 11.98
N PRO A 449 3.66 5.91 11.24
CA PRO A 449 2.38 5.22 11.46
C PRO A 449 2.51 3.74 11.87
N GLY A 450 3.66 3.22 12.21
CA GLY A 450 3.93 1.80 12.22
C GLY A 450 4.30 1.32 10.80
N ALA A 451 3.95 0.11 10.41
CA ALA A 451 4.23 -0.40 9.07
C ALA A 451 2.97 -0.57 8.22
N MET A 452 3.09 -0.26 6.92
CA MET A 452 2.09 -0.52 5.89
C MET A 452 2.37 -1.88 5.28
N LEU A 453 1.38 -2.77 5.31
CA LEU A 453 1.55 -4.18 4.99
C LEU A 453 0.84 -4.57 3.68
N SER A 454 1.47 -5.49 2.94
CA SER A 454 0.85 -6.28 1.88
C SER A 454 1.31 -7.72 2.00
N LEU A 455 0.58 -8.65 1.39
CA LEU A 455 0.93 -10.07 1.41
C LEU A 455 0.83 -10.68 0.01
N SER A 456 1.76 -11.56 -0.31
CA SER A 456 1.75 -12.32 -1.57
C SER A 456 2.04 -13.79 -1.34
N SER A 457 1.40 -14.66 -2.14
CA SER A 457 1.69 -16.10 -2.19
C SER A 457 1.13 -16.75 -3.45
N ASN A 458 1.61 -17.94 -3.76
CA ASN A 458 1.02 -18.83 -4.76
C ASN A 458 -0.04 -19.71 -4.08
N GLY A 459 -1.28 -19.25 -4.04
CA GLY A 459 -2.33 -19.92 -3.28
C GLY A 459 -1.97 -20.02 -1.79
N GLU A 460 -2.18 -21.19 -1.21
CA GLU A 460 -1.85 -21.51 0.18
C GLU A 460 -0.40 -22.01 0.39
N ASP A 461 0.47 -21.95 -0.64
CA ASP A 461 1.85 -22.42 -0.55
C ASP A 461 2.65 -21.57 0.46
N THR A 462 3.01 -22.22 1.57
CA THR A 462 3.76 -21.59 2.67
C THR A 462 5.18 -21.19 2.30
N SER A 463 5.78 -21.79 1.29
CA SER A 463 7.16 -21.49 0.84
C SER A 463 7.24 -20.25 -0.05
N SER A 464 6.11 -19.83 -0.62
CA SER A 464 5.99 -18.61 -1.42
C SER A 464 5.39 -17.42 -0.65
N ALA A 465 4.86 -17.65 0.55
CA ALA A 465 4.08 -16.66 1.28
C ALA A 465 4.97 -15.62 1.97
N ILE A 466 4.84 -14.36 1.56
CA ILE A 466 5.67 -13.23 2.03
C ILE A 466 4.78 -12.09 2.53
N VAL A 467 5.03 -11.61 3.75
CA VAL A 467 4.55 -10.30 4.24
C VAL A 467 5.56 -9.24 3.82
N TRP A 468 5.09 -8.27 3.08
CA TRP A 468 5.83 -7.08 2.68
C TRP A 468 5.46 -5.94 3.61
N ALA A 469 6.45 -5.29 4.20
CA ALA A 469 6.25 -4.20 5.13
C ALA A 469 7.04 -2.96 4.70
N CYS A 470 6.35 -1.83 4.54
CA CYS A 470 6.98 -0.53 4.30
C CYS A 470 6.77 0.35 5.54
N PHE A 471 7.85 0.93 6.07
CA PHE A 471 7.83 1.71 7.31
C PHE A 471 8.91 2.79 7.32
N PRO A 472 8.79 3.83 8.18
CA PRO A 472 9.86 4.80 8.38
C PRO A 472 11.11 4.11 8.91
N THR A 473 12.25 4.31 8.28
CA THR A 473 13.55 3.75 8.72
C THR A 473 13.90 4.27 10.13
N SER A 474 13.54 5.52 10.41
CA SER A 474 13.74 6.15 11.72
C SER A 474 12.82 7.36 11.90
N GLY A 475 12.48 7.65 13.14
CA GLY A 475 11.73 8.84 13.58
C GLY A 475 10.24 8.81 13.18
N ASN A 476 9.53 9.85 13.61
CA ASN A 476 8.08 9.99 13.49
C ASN A 476 7.69 10.65 12.16
N ALA A 477 6.90 9.95 11.32
CA ALA A 477 6.38 10.45 10.06
C ALA A 477 5.03 11.22 10.21
N ASN A 478 4.64 11.60 11.43
CA ASN A 478 3.40 12.34 11.64
C ASN A 478 3.46 13.73 10.99
N ASN A 479 4.45 14.53 11.37
CA ASN A 479 4.56 15.93 10.94
C ASN A 479 5.85 16.19 10.13
N SER A 480 6.44 15.17 9.53
CA SER A 480 7.63 15.30 8.70
C SER A 480 7.84 14.11 7.78
N VAL A 481 8.39 14.38 6.61
CA VAL A 481 8.80 13.33 5.67
C VAL A 481 10.01 12.58 6.25
N ARG A 482 10.00 11.24 6.19
CA ARG A 482 11.05 10.37 6.74
C ARG A 482 11.57 9.38 5.71
N PRO A 483 12.84 8.95 5.79
CA PRO A 483 13.33 7.84 4.98
C PRO A 483 12.49 6.58 5.22
N GLY A 484 12.36 5.75 4.19
CA GLY A 484 11.58 4.50 4.24
C GLY A 484 12.42 3.26 4.05
N THR A 485 12.00 2.17 4.68
CA THR A 485 12.52 0.82 4.51
C THR A 485 11.40 -0.08 3.97
N LEU A 486 11.71 -0.90 2.98
CA LEU A 486 10.89 -2.05 2.58
C LEU A 486 11.53 -3.32 3.11
N ALA A 487 10.76 -4.19 3.78
CA ALA A 487 11.23 -5.47 4.28
C ALA A 487 10.27 -6.61 3.90
N ALA A 488 10.81 -7.82 3.79
CA ALA A 488 10.10 -9.05 3.43
C ALA A 488 10.24 -10.11 4.54
N TYR A 489 9.11 -10.63 5.01
CA TYR A 489 9.04 -11.64 6.07
C TYR A 489 8.35 -12.90 5.59
N ARG A 490 8.74 -14.07 6.13
CA ARG A 490 8.00 -15.31 5.91
C ARG A 490 6.61 -15.21 6.53
N ALA A 491 5.56 -15.29 5.71
CA ALA A 491 4.20 -15.16 6.21
C ALA A 491 3.75 -16.38 7.05
N ASN A 492 4.29 -17.57 6.79
CA ASN A 492 4.00 -18.75 7.61
C ASN A 492 4.64 -18.70 9.00
N ASP A 493 5.70 -17.89 9.19
CA ASP A 493 6.36 -17.71 10.49
C ASP A 493 7.17 -16.42 10.54
N VAL A 494 6.54 -15.33 11.00
CA VAL A 494 7.19 -14.01 11.12
C VAL A 494 8.26 -13.95 12.22
N SER A 495 8.37 -14.96 13.08
CA SER A 495 9.42 -15.01 14.12
C SER A 495 10.80 -15.38 13.58
N LYS A 496 10.87 -15.86 12.36
CA LYS A 496 12.12 -16.09 11.65
C LYS A 496 12.74 -14.77 11.19
N ASN A 497 14.04 -14.80 10.93
CA ASN A 497 14.74 -13.63 10.36
C ASN A 497 14.03 -13.19 9.06
N GLU A 498 14.02 -11.89 8.81
CA GLU A 498 13.54 -11.35 7.55
C GLU A 498 14.28 -12.00 6.37
N LEU A 499 13.57 -12.14 5.25
CA LEU A 499 14.14 -12.69 4.02
C LEU A 499 15.08 -11.69 3.37
N TRP A 500 14.67 -10.43 3.39
CA TRP A 500 15.34 -9.32 2.72
C TRP A 500 14.82 -7.99 3.27
N ASN A 501 15.65 -6.94 3.21
CA ASN A 501 15.21 -5.55 3.36
C ASN A 501 16.03 -4.60 2.49
N SER A 502 15.48 -3.43 2.20
CA SER A 502 16.07 -2.42 1.30
C SER A 502 17.32 -1.73 1.86
N ASP A 503 17.57 -1.84 3.16
CA ASP A 503 18.70 -1.16 3.81
C ASP A 503 20.01 -1.95 3.66
N GLN A 504 19.92 -3.23 3.25
CA GLN A 504 21.08 -4.12 3.07
C GLN A 504 21.97 -3.72 1.89
N ASN A 505 21.42 -2.95 0.93
CA ASN A 505 22.17 -2.51 -0.24
C ASN A 505 21.82 -1.03 -0.56
N PRO A 506 22.79 -0.13 -0.64
CA PRO A 506 22.57 1.28 -0.97
C PRO A 506 21.82 1.52 -2.29
N ASN A 507 21.89 0.56 -3.22
CA ASN A 507 21.15 0.64 -4.48
C ASN A 507 19.65 0.34 -4.31
N ASP A 508 19.23 -0.25 -3.20
CA ASP A 508 17.85 -0.69 -2.96
C ASP A 508 17.05 0.26 -2.08
N VAL A 509 17.62 1.39 -1.67
CA VAL A 509 16.95 2.36 -0.81
C VAL A 509 15.60 2.82 -1.39
N VAL A 510 14.59 2.86 -0.52
CA VAL A 510 13.23 3.30 -0.88
C VAL A 510 13.21 4.80 -1.23
N GLY A 511 13.95 5.60 -0.49
CA GLY A 511 13.83 7.05 -0.47
C GLY A 511 12.88 7.49 0.64
N MET A 512 12.07 8.54 0.41
CA MET A 512 11.15 9.06 1.42
C MET A 512 9.89 8.21 1.49
N PHE A 513 9.55 7.75 2.69
CA PHE A 513 8.41 6.91 3.01
C PHE A 513 7.09 7.61 2.68
N ALA A 514 6.19 6.90 2.01
CA ALA A 514 4.82 7.36 1.78
C ALA A 514 3.92 6.85 2.91
N LYS A 515 3.56 7.76 3.82
CA LYS A 515 2.69 7.45 4.96
C LYS A 515 1.32 6.93 4.49
N PHE A 516 0.79 5.90 5.15
CA PHE A 516 -0.52 5.30 4.89
C PHE A 516 -0.66 4.68 3.48
N ASN A 517 0.45 4.19 2.94
CA ASN A 517 0.44 3.60 1.62
C ASN A 517 1.27 2.31 1.60
N GLU A 518 0.59 1.22 1.30
CA GLU A 518 1.18 -0.11 1.24
C GLU A 518 1.83 -0.40 -0.13
N PRO A 519 2.80 -1.31 -0.17
CA PRO A 519 3.37 -1.80 -1.44
C PRO A 519 2.32 -2.54 -2.27
N THR A 520 2.34 -2.39 -3.59
CA THR A 520 1.55 -3.23 -4.50
C THR A 520 2.41 -4.38 -5.00
N VAL A 521 1.97 -5.62 -4.78
CA VAL A 521 2.68 -6.82 -5.22
C VAL A 521 1.93 -7.47 -6.37
N ALA A 522 2.57 -7.58 -7.52
CA ALA A 522 1.98 -8.25 -8.68
C ALA A 522 3.05 -8.68 -9.70
N ASN A 523 2.87 -9.88 -10.26
CA ASN A 523 3.61 -10.36 -11.43
C ASN A 523 5.14 -10.36 -11.22
N GLY A 524 5.59 -10.81 -10.05
CA GLY A 524 7.01 -10.89 -9.68
C GLY A 524 7.65 -9.57 -9.29
N LYS A 525 6.86 -8.54 -9.05
CA LYS A 525 7.34 -7.20 -8.70
C LYS A 525 6.63 -6.63 -7.48
N VAL A 526 7.35 -5.80 -6.73
CA VAL A 526 6.84 -5.01 -5.61
C VAL A 526 6.99 -3.54 -5.96
N TYR A 527 5.89 -2.84 -6.09
CA TYR A 527 5.83 -1.41 -6.43
C TYR A 527 5.62 -0.61 -5.15
N VAL A 528 6.59 0.20 -4.79
CA VAL A 528 6.60 0.99 -3.56
C VAL A 528 6.40 2.47 -3.91
N PRO A 529 5.27 3.06 -3.51
CA PRO A 529 5.06 4.50 -3.66
C PRO A 529 5.95 5.26 -2.68
N THR A 530 6.43 6.44 -3.09
CA THR A 530 7.33 7.24 -2.28
C THR A 530 6.98 8.73 -2.29
N PHE A 531 7.38 9.43 -1.23
CA PHE A 531 7.41 10.90 -1.21
C PHE A 531 8.66 11.47 -1.90
N SER A 532 9.50 10.60 -2.48
CA SER A 532 10.62 11.00 -3.37
C SER A 532 10.19 11.17 -4.83
N LYS A 533 8.91 11.47 -5.10
CA LYS A 533 8.35 11.69 -6.47
C LYS A 533 8.64 10.51 -7.40
N SER A 534 8.45 9.32 -6.91
CA SER A 534 8.74 8.10 -7.68
C SER A 534 8.03 6.86 -7.14
N ILE A 535 7.84 5.87 -8.02
CA ILE A 535 7.57 4.49 -7.63
C ILE A 535 8.87 3.71 -7.73
N LYS A 536 9.30 3.10 -6.63
CA LYS A 536 10.42 2.14 -6.64
C LYS A 536 9.89 0.76 -6.96
N VAL A 537 10.55 0.07 -7.89
CA VAL A 537 10.15 -1.27 -8.31
C VAL A 537 11.22 -2.26 -7.89
N TYR A 538 10.80 -3.24 -7.09
CA TYR A 538 11.66 -4.34 -6.64
C TYR A 538 11.24 -5.64 -7.31
N GLY A 539 12.19 -6.53 -7.51
CA GLY A 539 11.97 -7.83 -8.14
C GLY A 539 13.22 -8.69 -8.09
N VAL A 540 13.10 -9.91 -8.59
CA VAL A 540 14.26 -10.79 -8.79
C VAL A 540 15.15 -10.20 -9.87
N TYR A 541 16.45 -10.11 -9.60
CA TYR A 541 17.41 -9.63 -10.61
C TYR A 541 17.39 -10.54 -11.84
N PRO A 542 17.47 -9.98 -13.06
CA PRO A 542 17.68 -10.80 -14.25
C PRO A 542 18.91 -11.70 -14.08
N SER A 543 18.87 -12.92 -14.60
CA SER A 543 19.93 -13.92 -14.45
C SER A 543 21.33 -13.44 -14.86
N ASP A 544 21.39 -12.42 -15.71
CA ASP A 544 22.63 -11.83 -16.21
C ASP A 544 23.14 -10.64 -15.36
N SER A 545 22.39 -10.24 -14.32
CA SER A 545 22.72 -9.12 -13.44
C SER A 545 22.89 -9.56 -11.99
N VAL A 546 23.81 -10.49 -11.73
CA VAL A 546 24.23 -10.83 -10.35
C VAL A 546 24.89 -9.57 -9.76
N LYS A 547 24.18 -8.86 -8.88
CA LYS A 547 24.80 -7.76 -8.12
C LYS A 547 25.67 -8.33 -7.04
N CYS A 548 26.94 -7.92 -7.02
CA CYS A 548 27.81 -8.16 -5.88
C CYS A 548 27.27 -7.41 -4.66
N ILE A 549 26.84 -8.12 -3.63
CA ILE A 549 26.26 -7.57 -2.38
C ILE A 549 27.30 -7.34 -1.28
N SER A 550 28.57 -7.58 -1.55
CA SER A 550 29.65 -7.26 -0.62
C SER A 550 30.72 -6.42 -1.32
N ASN A 551 31.35 -5.54 -0.54
CA ASN A 551 32.66 -4.96 -0.87
C ASN A 551 33.71 -6.09 -0.81
N GLY A 552 33.62 -7.04 -1.75
CA GLY A 552 34.64 -8.06 -1.90
C GLY A 552 36.00 -7.39 -2.01
N THR A 553 37.02 -8.00 -1.42
CA THR A 553 38.42 -7.48 -1.48
C THR A 553 38.97 -7.50 -2.92
N GLY A 554 38.20 -7.98 -3.91
CA GLY A 554 38.55 -8.13 -5.31
C GLY A 554 38.62 -9.59 -5.75
N LEU A 555 38.96 -9.81 -7.03
CA LEU A 555 39.16 -11.13 -7.61
C LEU A 555 40.62 -11.56 -7.46
N LEU A 556 40.87 -12.85 -7.23
CA LEU A 556 42.21 -13.42 -7.31
C LEU A 556 42.68 -13.36 -8.76
N ALA A 557 43.65 -12.52 -9.04
CA ALA A 557 44.31 -12.39 -10.33
C ALA A 557 45.59 -13.21 -10.38
N GLN A 558 45.70 -14.11 -11.33
CA GLN A 558 46.87 -14.89 -11.65
C GLN A 558 47.45 -14.43 -12.98
N TYR A 559 48.65 -13.93 -12.96
CA TYR A 559 49.41 -13.41 -14.12
C TYR A 559 50.45 -14.43 -14.54
N PHE A 560 50.55 -14.69 -15.84
CA PHE A 560 51.45 -15.66 -16.43
C PHE A 560 52.27 -14.98 -17.52
N SER A 561 53.60 -14.92 -17.35
CA SER A 561 54.53 -14.36 -18.35
C SER A 561 54.91 -15.40 -19.39
N ASN A 562 55.33 -14.90 -20.56
CA ASN A 562 55.91 -15.70 -21.66
C ASN A 562 54.96 -16.79 -22.18
N THR A 563 53.67 -16.45 -22.35
CA THR A 563 52.66 -17.37 -22.88
C THR A 563 52.11 -16.89 -24.19
N SER A 564 52.11 -17.75 -25.24
CA SER A 564 51.45 -17.40 -26.50
C SER A 564 49.93 -17.43 -26.33
N SER A 565 49.20 -16.70 -27.18
CA SER A 565 47.75 -16.59 -27.14
C SER A 565 47.05 -17.96 -27.30
N SER A 566 47.65 -18.90 -28.06
CA SER A 566 47.13 -20.24 -28.35
C SER A 566 47.54 -21.31 -27.35
N ALA A 567 48.55 -21.05 -26.45
CA ALA A 567 48.99 -22.04 -25.48
C ALA A 567 47.97 -22.14 -24.29
N PRO A 568 47.81 -23.31 -23.64
CA PRO A 568 47.07 -23.38 -22.37
C PRO A 568 47.71 -22.53 -21.28
N PHE A 569 46.99 -22.22 -20.20
CA PHE A 569 47.57 -21.55 -19.06
C PHE A 569 48.66 -22.41 -18.42
N PRO A 570 49.84 -21.85 -18.11
CA PRO A 570 50.86 -22.57 -17.35
C PRO A 570 50.33 -23.09 -16.00
N ALA A 571 50.93 -24.16 -15.47
CA ALA A 571 50.53 -24.74 -14.19
C ALA A 571 50.77 -23.78 -13.00
N THR A 572 51.78 -22.91 -13.12
CA THR A 572 52.17 -21.95 -12.06
C THR A 572 52.09 -20.52 -12.58
N ALA A 573 51.39 -19.64 -11.86
CA ALA A 573 51.34 -18.22 -12.15
C ALA A 573 52.67 -17.54 -11.77
N THR A 574 53.09 -16.56 -12.58
CA THR A 574 54.27 -15.72 -12.29
C THR A 574 53.98 -14.81 -11.10
N ILE A 575 52.78 -14.22 -11.06
CA ILE A 575 52.30 -13.38 -9.96
C ILE A 575 50.86 -13.81 -9.63
N THR A 576 50.58 -13.86 -8.33
CA THR A 576 49.20 -14.02 -7.83
C THR A 576 48.92 -12.90 -6.82
N LYS A 577 47.82 -12.14 -7.02
CA LYS A 577 47.38 -11.07 -6.11
C LYS A 577 45.88 -10.86 -6.18
N THR A 578 45.31 -10.18 -5.20
CA THR A 578 43.92 -9.74 -5.25
C THR A 578 43.80 -8.39 -5.94
N GLU A 579 43.00 -8.30 -6.98
CA GLU A 579 42.71 -7.06 -7.70
C GLU A 579 41.31 -6.56 -7.37
N PRO A 580 41.16 -5.31 -6.92
CA PRO A 580 39.86 -4.77 -6.51
C PRO A 580 38.97 -4.45 -7.70
N THR A 581 39.48 -4.43 -8.91
CA THR A 581 38.75 -4.17 -10.17
C THR A 581 39.36 -4.97 -11.30
N VAL A 582 38.58 -5.23 -12.35
CA VAL A 582 39.04 -5.84 -13.62
C VAL A 582 39.16 -4.81 -14.76
N ASN A 583 39.12 -3.52 -14.44
CA ASN A 583 39.28 -2.45 -15.41
C ASN A 583 40.77 -1.99 -15.47
N PHE A 584 41.53 -2.59 -16.34
CA PHE A 584 42.96 -2.31 -16.51
C PHE A 584 43.25 -1.73 -17.88
N ASN A 585 44.10 -0.70 -17.91
CA ASN A 585 44.71 -0.20 -19.14
C ASN A 585 46.21 -0.18 -18.95
N TRP A 586 46.88 -1.17 -19.53
CA TRP A 586 48.36 -1.29 -19.46
C TRP A 586 49.07 -0.59 -20.62
N GLY A 587 48.30 0.04 -21.56
CA GLY A 587 48.88 0.69 -22.75
C GLY A 587 49.73 -0.28 -23.59
N ALA A 588 50.94 0.15 -23.96
CA ALA A 588 51.93 -0.70 -24.63
C ALA A 588 52.80 -1.55 -23.67
N GLY A 589 52.48 -1.54 -22.37
CA GLY A 589 53.18 -2.31 -21.34
C GLY A 589 52.41 -3.52 -20.82
N GLY A 590 52.92 -4.17 -19.80
CA GLY A 590 52.22 -5.24 -19.06
C GLY A 590 52.02 -4.89 -17.60
N PRO A 591 51.34 -5.74 -16.81
CA PRO A 591 51.27 -5.60 -15.39
C PRO A 591 52.68 -5.58 -14.75
N ALA A 592 52.85 -4.81 -13.68
CA ALA A 592 54.16 -4.71 -13.01
C ALA A 592 54.69 -6.10 -12.61
N GLY A 593 55.93 -6.41 -13.04
CA GLY A 593 56.60 -7.70 -12.81
C GLY A 593 56.20 -8.82 -13.81
N ILE A 594 55.44 -8.49 -14.85
CA ILE A 594 55.09 -9.38 -15.95
C ILE A 594 55.73 -8.86 -17.23
N SER A 595 56.07 -9.76 -18.17
CA SER A 595 56.59 -9.37 -19.48
C SER A 595 55.59 -8.45 -20.22
N THR A 596 56.14 -7.43 -20.91
CA THR A 596 55.30 -6.46 -21.68
C THR A 596 54.52 -7.10 -22.82
N ASP A 597 55.00 -8.21 -23.34
CA ASP A 597 54.39 -8.98 -24.40
C ASP A 597 54.20 -10.45 -23.99
N SER A 598 53.24 -11.13 -24.59
CA SER A 598 53.01 -12.58 -24.39
C SER A 598 52.70 -12.98 -22.92
N PHE A 599 51.76 -12.30 -22.33
CA PHE A 599 51.23 -12.69 -21.02
C PHE A 599 49.73 -13.07 -21.06
N LYS A 600 49.28 -13.81 -20.05
CA LYS A 600 47.89 -14.14 -19.80
C LYS A 600 47.50 -13.77 -18.39
N VAL A 601 46.22 -13.44 -18.20
CA VAL A 601 45.67 -13.19 -16.86
C VAL A 601 44.41 -14.05 -16.67
N ARG A 602 44.32 -14.69 -15.52
CA ARG A 602 43.13 -15.39 -15.07
C ARG A 602 42.59 -14.68 -13.82
N PHE A 603 41.35 -14.24 -13.90
CA PHE A 603 40.64 -13.78 -12.71
C PHE A 603 39.74 -14.91 -12.20
N SER A 604 39.78 -15.18 -10.91
CA SER A 604 38.92 -16.16 -10.24
C SER A 604 38.46 -15.61 -8.90
N GLY A 605 37.22 -15.97 -8.53
CA GLY A 605 36.60 -15.56 -7.29
C GLY A 605 35.15 -15.96 -7.27
N GLN A 606 34.54 -15.82 -6.12
CA GLN A 606 33.10 -15.98 -6.01
C GLN A 606 32.45 -14.63 -6.28
N VAL A 607 31.57 -14.59 -7.23
CA VAL A 607 30.61 -13.50 -7.43
C VAL A 607 29.40 -13.88 -6.60
N GLN A 608 29.18 -13.18 -5.51
CA GLN A 608 27.99 -13.38 -4.66
C GLN A 608 26.84 -12.56 -5.19
#